data_a30c280be530dc9c47b034582a93c0c1
#
_entry.id   a30c280be530dc9c47b034582a93c0c1
#
_cell.length_a   1.000
_cell.length_b   1.000
_cell.length_c   1.000
_cell.angle_alpha   90.00
_cell.angle_beta   90.00
_cell.angle_gamma   90.00
#
_symmetry.space_group_name_H-M   'P 1'
#
loop_
_entity.id
_entity.type
_entity.pdbx_description
1 polymer ?
#
loop_
_entity_poly.entity_id
_entity_poly.type
_entity_poly.pdbx_seq_one_letter_code
_entity_poly.pdbx_strand_id
1 'polypeptide(L)'
;MHDRIKAIREHLGLSQREFGEKLGVSRDVISNLEYNRVQPKELLLKHICELFSVNEKWLQTGEGDMFLDQKPHNKKLDEAIAIFKDLEPDFQDYALEQIRKLSELQAKRRDSIQDK
;
A
#
# COMPACT_ATOMS: atom_id res chain seq x y z
N MET A 1 7.86 -3.55 19.26
CA MET A 1 8.28 -4.20 18.01
C MET A 1 7.37 -5.37 17.61
N HIS A 2 7.17 -6.35 18.46
CA HIS A 2 6.32 -7.51 18.14
C HIS A 2 4.86 -7.12 17.81
N ASP A 3 4.30 -6.17 18.51
CA ASP A 3 2.93 -5.69 18.27
C ASP A 3 2.80 -5.04 16.89
N ARG A 4 3.85 -4.37 16.45
CA ARG A 4 3.85 -3.70 15.14
C ARG A 4 3.95 -4.68 13.99
N ILE A 5 4.69 -5.79 14.15
CA ILE A 5 4.75 -6.86 13.16
C ILE A 5 3.37 -7.48 12.97
N LYS A 6 2.68 -7.76 14.08
CA LYS A 6 1.31 -8.28 14.06
C LYS A 6 0.35 -7.29 13.39
N ALA A 7 0.48 -5.99 13.70
CA ALA A 7 -0.36 -4.95 13.13
C ALA A 7 -0.20 -4.89 11.60
N ILE A 8 1.01 -5.01 11.07
CA ILE A 8 1.27 -5.07 9.63
C ILE A 8 0.51 -6.24 9.01
N ARG A 9 0.66 -7.42 9.58
CA ARG A 9 0.01 -8.64 9.09
C ARG A 9 -1.51 -8.50 9.05
N GLU A 10 -2.09 -8.02 10.14
CA GLU A 10 -3.54 -7.84 10.25
C GLU A 10 -4.05 -6.79 9.25
N HIS A 11 -3.31 -5.70 9.08
CA HIS A 11 -3.67 -4.66 8.11
C HIS A 11 -3.68 -5.20 6.68
N LEU A 12 -2.75 -6.11 6.36
CA LEU A 12 -2.68 -6.75 5.04
C LEU A 12 -3.72 -7.88 4.87
N GLY A 13 -4.46 -8.21 5.93
CA GLY A 13 -5.46 -9.27 5.89
C GLY A 13 -4.87 -10.67 5.75
N LEU A 14 -3.64 -10.88 6.18
CA LEU A 14 -2.94 -12.15 6.04
C LEU A 14 -2.97 -12.95 7.34
N SER A 15 -3.05 -14.28 7.22
CA SER A 15 -2.81 -15.19 8.34
C SER A 15 -1.32 -15.23 8.65
N GLN A 16 -0.95 -15.77 9.82
CA GLN A 16 0.46 -15.99 10.16
C GLN A 16 1.16 -16.87 9.14
N ARG A 17 0.47 -17.90 8.65
CA ARG A 17 0.99 -18.80 7.63
C ARG A 17 1.22 -18.08 6.31
N GLU A 18 0.24 -17.32 5.84
CA GLU A 18 0.32 -16.56 4.58
C GLU A 18 1.43 -15.51 4.64
N PHE A 19 1.54 -14.81 5.76
CA PHE A 19 2.57 -13.82 5.97
C PHE A 19 3.97 -14.47 5.94
N GLY A 20 4.11 -15.61 6.60
CA GLY A 20 5.34 -16.39 6.58
C GLY A 20 5.72 -16.87 5.19
N GLU A 21 4.74 -17.37 4.43
CA GLU A 21 4.96 -17.81 3.05
C GLU A 21 5.52 -16.71 2.17
N LYS A 22 4.96 -15.50 2.29
CA LYS A 22 5.43 -14.34 1.52
C LYS A 22 6.84 -13.92 1.91
N LEU A 23 7.20 -14.09 3.17
CA LEU A 23 8.53 -13.74 3.68
C LEU A 23 9.56 -14.87 3.52
N GLY A 24 9.12 -16.07 3.15
CA GLY A 24 10.00 -17.24 3.05
C GLY A 24 10.35 -17.87 4.38
N VAL A 25 9.49 -17.70 5.40
CA VAL A 25 9.69 -18.30 6.73
C VAL A 25 8.45 -19.09 7.13
N SER A 26 8.60 -19.95 8.14
CA SER A 26 7.49 -20.77 8.62
C SER A 26 6.50 -19.95 9.46
N ARG A 27 5.28 -20.50 9.61
CA ARG A 27 4.27 -19.93 10.50
C ARG A 27 4.82 -19.81 11.93
N ASP A 28 5.59 -20.80 12.40
CA ASP A 28 6.14 -20.79 13.75
C ASP A 28 7.10 -19.62 13.98
N VAL A 29 7.87 -19.26 12.98
CA VAL A 29 8.73 -18.05 13.02
C VAL A 29 7.89 -16.81 13.26
N ILE A 30 6.80 -16.64 12.51
CA ILE A 30 5.91 -15.49 12.66
C ILE A 30 5.24 -15.50 14.04
N SER A 31 4.73 -16.66 14.47
CA SER A 31 4.10 -16.79 15.78
C SER A 31 5.06 -16.42 16.91
N ASN A 32 6.29 -16.90 16.85
CA ASN A 32 7.30 -16.59 17.88
C ASN A 32 7.64 -15.10 17.91
N LEU A 33 7.68 -14.44 16.76
CA LEU A 33 7.91 -13.00 16.68
C LEU A 33 6.76 -12.21 17.28
N GLU A 34 5.52 -12.57 16.94
CA GLU A 34 4.31 -11.86 17.41
C GLU A 34 4.06 -12.03 18.90
N TYR A 35 4.42 -13.19 19.46
CA TYR A 35 4.29 -13.45 20.90
C TYR A 35 5.53 -13.00 21.70
N ASN A 36 6.46 -12.31 21.04
CA ASN A 36 7.67 -11.78 21.68
C ASN A 36 8.54 -12.87 22.32
N ARG A 37 8.53 -14.07 21.76
CA ARG A 37 9.35 -15.19 22.24
C ARG A 37 10.79 -15.10 21.74
N VAL A 38 10.99 -14.51 20.58
CA VAL A 38 12.30 -14.27 19.97
C VAL A 38 12.37 -12.83 19.46
N GLN A 39 13.59 -12.30 19.45
CA GLN A 39 13.82 -10.98 18.87
C GLN A 39 13.92 -11.09 17.35
N PRO A 40 13.27 -10.19 16.60
CA PRO A 40 13.38 -10.20 15.13
C PRO A 40 14.78 -9.83 14.69
N LYS A 41 15.28 -10.58 13.71
CA LYS A 41 16.57 -10.28 13.10
C LYS A 41 16.44 -9.05 12.20
N GLU A 42 17.47 -8.22 12.19
CA GLU A 42 17.50 -7.00 11.39
C GLU A 42 17.23 -7.28 9.91
N LEU A 43 17.79 -8.37 9.38
CA LEU A 43 17.59 -8.76 7.99
C LEU A 43 16.12 -9.05 7.69
N LEU A 44 15.42 -9.71 8.60
CA LEU A 44 13.99 -10.01 8.46
C LEU A 44 13.16 -8.73 8.50
N LEU A 45 13.49 -7.79 9.40
CA LEU A 45 12.81 -6.50 9.48
C LEU A 45 12.97 -5.70 8.19
N LYS A 46 14.17 -5.68 7.62
CA LYS A 46 14.44 -5.04 6.33
C LYS A 46 13.64 -5.69 5.21
N HIS A 47 13.55 -7.02 5.22
CA HIS A 47 12.80 -7.77 4.22
C HIS A 47 11.30 -7.44 4.28
N ILE A 48 10.74 -7.36 5.49
CA ILE A 48 9.34 -6.93 5.70
C ILE A 48 9.12 -5.53 5.11
N CYS A 49 10.01 -4.59 5.42
CA CYS A 49 9.91 -3.22 4.94
C CYS A 49 9.98 -3.13 3.42
N GLU A 50 10.86 -3.88 2.79
CA GLU A 50 11.01 -3.89 1.33
C GLU A 50 9.83 -4.56 0.64
N LEU A 51 9.40 -5.72 1.12
CA LEU A 51 8.35 -6.50 0.47
C LEU A 51 6.98 -5.83 0.56
N PHE A 52 6.66 -5.24 1.69
CA PHE A 52 5.33 -4.66 1.96
C PHE A 52 5.33 -3.14 1.98
N SER A 53 6.44 -2.50 1.65
CA SER A 53 6.60 -1.03 1.68
C SER A 53 6.25 -0.44 3.04
N VAL A 54 6.71 -1.09 4.09
CA VAL A 54 6.53 -0.64 5.47
C VAL A 54 7.56 0.45 5.80
N ASN A 55 7.13 1.45 6.53
CA ASN A 55 8.01 2.50 7.02
C ASN A 55 8.90 1.95 8.14
N GLU A 56 10.19 1.85 7.87
CA GLU A 56 11.16 1.28 8.81
C GLU A 56 11.18 2.04 10.14
N LYS A 57 11.09 3.37 10.09
CA LYS A 57 11.04 4.19 11.30
C LYS A 57 9.84 3.85 12.16
N TRP A 58 8.65 3.69 11.54
CA TRP A 58 7.45 3.28 12.26
C TRP A 58 7.61 1.90 12.88
N LEU A 59 8.19 0.96 12.13
CA LEU A 59 8.39 -0.40 12.63
C LEU A 59 9.32 -0.42 13.84
N GLN A 60 10.37 0.40 13.84
CA GLN A 60 11.33 0.44 14.92
C GLN A 60 10.91 1.31 16.11
N THR A 61 10.25 2.43 15.87
CA THR A 61 9.96 3.42 16.91
C THR A 61 8.49 3.66 17.17
N GLY A 62 7.61 3.27 16.25
CA GLY A 62 6.19 3.57 16.32
C GLY A 62 5.81 4.95 15.82
N GLU A 63 6.78 5.74 15.37
CA GLU A 63 6.54 7.09 14.88
C GLU A 63 6.30 7.11 13.37
N GLY A 64 5.36 7.94 12.94
CA GLY A 64 5.02 8.10 11.53
C GLY A 64 3.96 7.12 11.06
N ASP A 65 3.82 7.00 9.75
CA ASP A 65 2.84 6.12 9.12
C ASP A 65 3.38 4.70 8.99
N MET A 66 2.48 3.71 9.11
CA MET A 66 2.82 2.29 9.00
C MET A 66 3.45 1.95 7.65
N PHE A 67 2.85 2.45 6.56
CA PHE A 67 3.32 2.18 5.20
C PHE A 67 3.89 3.42 4.55
N LEU A 68 4.93 3.19 3.75
CA LEU A 68 5.46 4.22 2.87
C LEU A 68 4.45 4.46 1.75
N ASP A 69 4.40 5.71 1.27
CA ASP A 69 3.58 6.04 0.13
C ASP A 69 4.12 5.29 -1.08
N GLN A 70 3.39 4.27 -1.55
CA GLN A 70 3.85 3.37 -2.60
C GLN A 70 3.85 3.99 -3.98
N LYS A 71 3.11 5.06 -4.16
CA LYS A 71 3.01 5.70 -5.47
C LYS A 71 4.05 6.79 -5.57
N PRO A 72 4.86 6.78 -6.64
CA PRO A 72 5.71 7.92 -6.89
C PRO A 72 4.83 9.17 -6.91
N HIS A 73 5.32 10.24 -6.33
CA HIS A 73 4.62 11.51 -6.23
C HIS A 73 4.18 11.95 -7.62
N ASN A 74 2.89 11.84 -7.90
CA ASN A 74 2.35 12.20 -9.21
C ASN A 74 1.89 13.65 -9.17
N LYS A 75 2.71 14.53 -9.70
CA LYS A 75 2.43 15.98 -9.74
C LYS A 75 1.13 16.30 -10.46
N LYS A 76 0.80 15.55 -11.52
CA LYS A 76 -0.45 15.74 -12.26
C LYS A 76 -1.67 15.41 -11.41
N LEU A 77 -1.59 14.34 -10.63
CA LEU A 77 -2.66 13.96 -9.73
C LEU A 77 -2.85 14.98 -8.61
N ASP A 78 -1.76 15.44 -8.00
CA ASP A 78 -1.82 16.45 -6.95
C ASP A 78 -2.42 17.76 -7.46
N GLU A 79 -2.03 18.20 -8.65
CA GLU A 79 -2.59 19.37 -9.30
C GLU A 79 -4.08 19.19 -9.57
N ALA A 80 -4.49 18.04 -10.10
CA ALA A 80 -5.88 17.73 -10.37
C ALA A 80 -6.73 17.76 -9.11
N ILE A 81 -6.23 17.18 -8.01
CA ILE A 81 -6.93 17.16 -6.72
C ILE A 81 -7.08 18.59 -6.19
N ALA A 82 -6.03 19.41 -6.25
CA ALA A 82 -6.06 20.78 -5.76
C ALA A 82 -7.09 21.62 -6.53
N ILE A 83 -7.09 21.52 -7.86
CA ILE A 83 -8.04 22.22 -8.73
C ILE A 83 -9.47 21.75 -8.45
N PHE A 84 -9.66 20.43 -8.36
CA PHE A 84 -10.98 19.84 -8.13
C PHE A 84 -11.59 20.30 -6.80
N LYS A 85 -10.78 20.39 -5.75
CA LYS A 85 -11.24 20.84 -4.43
C LYS A 85 -11.73 22.28 -4.44
N ASP A 86 -11.15 23.12 -5.28
CA ASP A 86 -11.53 24.53 -5.40
C ASP A 86 -12.77 24.77 -6.28
N LEU A 87 -13.20 23.77 -7.04
CA LEU A 87 -14.39 23.88 -7.87
C LEU A 87 -15.67 23.87 -7.03
N GLU A 88 -16.66 24.61 -7.47
CA GLU A 88 -18.01 24.53 -6.91
C GLU A 88 -18.63 23.15 -7.23
N PRO A 89 -19.61 22.67 -6.42
CA PRO A 89 -20.15 21.30 -6.57
C PRO A 89 -20.66 20.96 -7.97
N ASP A 90 -21.31 21.88 -8.66
CA ASP A 90 -21.80 21.67 -10.03
C ASP A 90 -20.65 21.51 -11.02
N PHE A 91 -19.57 22.26 -10.85
CA PHE A 91 -18.37 22.11 -11.66
C PHE A 91 -17.62 20.83 -11.33
N GLN A 92 -17.63 20.40 -10.08
CA GLN A 92 -17.06 19.11 -9.69
C GLN A 92 -17.77 17.95 -10.38
N ASP A 93 -19.10 18.00 -10.45
CA ASP A 93 -19.90 17.00 -11.15
C ASP A 93 -19.57 16.94 -12.63
N TYR A 94 -19.43 18.10 -13.26
CA TYR A 94 -19.03 18.19 -14.66
C TYR A 94 -17.64 17.61 -14.90
N ALA A 95 -16.68 17.98 -14.06
CA ALA A 95 -15.32 17.47 -14.16
C ALA A 95 -15.28 15.95 -14.02
N LEU A 96 -16.02 15.40 -13.07
CA LEU A 96 -16.10 13.96 -12.85
C LEU A 96 -16.68 13.23 -14.08
N GLU A 97 -17.70 13.81 -14.70
CA GLU A 97 -18.26 13.25 -15.93
C GLU A 97 -17.24 13.20 -17.06
N GLN A 98 -16.43 14.27 -17.22
CA GLN A 98 -15.37 14.30 -18.22
C GLN A 98 -14.29 13.25 -17.94
N ILE A 99 -13.92 13.05 -16.68
CA ILE A 99 -12.96 12.02 -16.28
C ILE A 99 -13.48 10.64 -16.63
N ARG A 100 -14.78 10.35 -16.39
CA ARG A 100 -15.41 9.08 -16.75
C ARG A 100 -15.34 8.83 -18.25
N LYS A 101 -15.64 9.85 -19.07
CA LYS A 101 -15.56 9.76 -20.53
C LYS A 101 -14.13 9.44 -21.00
N LEU A 102 -13.14 10.08 -20.39
CA LEU A 102 -11.74 9.81 -20.70
C LEU A 102 -11.35 8.37 -20.35
N SER A 103 -11.85 7.87 -19.22
CA SER A 103 -11.61 6.48 -18.81
C SER A 103 -12.19 5.49 -19.81
N GLU A 104 -13.41 5.76 -20.32
CA GLU A 104 -14.05 4.93 -21.35
C GLU A 104 -13.27 4.95 -22.66
N LEU A 105 -12.80 6.11 -23.09
CA LEU A 105 -11.97 6.25 -24.29
C LEU A 105 -10.67 5.47 -24.15
N GLN A 106 -10.03 5.54 -23.00
CA GLN A 106 -8.81 4.79 -22.74
C GLN A 106 -9.04 3.28 -22.79
N ALA A 107 -10.16 2.81 -22.24
CA ALA A 107 -10.53 1.40 -22.26
C ALA A 107 -10.73 0.92 -23.70
N LYS A 108 -11.42 1.67 -24.53
CA LYS A 108 -11.62 1.36 -25.96
C LYS A 108 -10.29 1.31 -26.71
N ARG A 109 -9.40 2.22 -26.42
CA ARG A 109 -8.06 2.25 -27.02
C ARG A 109 -7.24 1.01 -26.65
N ARG A 110 -7.31 0.57 -25.39
CA ARG A 110 -6.64 -0.65 -24.92
C ARG A 110 -7.20 -1.89 -25.60
N ASP A 111 -8.53 -1.98 -25.68
CA ASP A 111 -9.20 -3.11 -26.33
C ASP A 111 -8.83 -3.19 -27.82
N SER A 112 -8.77 -2.05 -28.50
CA SER A 112 -8.37 -1.97 -29.90
C SER A 112 -6.92 -2.44 -30.14
N ILE A 113 -6.04 -2.21 -29.17
CA ILE A 113 -4.64 -2.64 -29.23
C ILE A 113 -4.52 -4.14 -28.94
N GLN A 114 -5.37 -4.67 -28.07
CA GLN A 114 -5.34 -6.08 -27.66
C GLN A 114 -5.97 -7.02 -28.71
N ASP A 115 -6.84 -6.51 -29.58
CA ASP A 115 -7.52 -7.27 -30.61
C ASP A 115 -6.64 -7.58 -31.84
N LYS A 116 -5.38 -7.32 -31.75
CA LYS A 116 -4.42 -7.72 -32.75
C LYS A 116 -3.72 -9.02 -32.31
#